data_770905c9921f7731ff373009f1ca2bfc
#
_entry.id   770905c9921f7731ff373009f1ca2bfc
#
_cell.length_a   1.000
_cell.length_b   1.000
_cell.length_c   1.000
_cell.angle_alpha   90.00
_cell.angle_beta   90.00
_cell.angle_gamma   90.00
#
_symmetry.space_group_name_H-M   'P 1'
#
loop_
_entity.id
_entity.type
_entity.pdbx_description
1 polymer ?
#
loop_
_entity_poly.entity_id
_entity_poly.type
_entity_poly.pdbx_seq_one_letter_code
_entity_poly.pdbx_strand_id
1 'polypeptide(L)'
;MKIKSWQYALFISSIVALVIYVKRRTIGKFAMNNDAIRSAIAKYAIQWVGIKEVGNNNGFANNLFQDMMKEVGWLSTEQWCMYFAKMVHYNTFPEDRVNINKVLNGSTQSSFNKAKNDKTGTYSVATTPQVGDIIIFTNASDTSKGHAGVVVAVNNDGTVDTIEGNTSDKNIANGDLVARKKRVSGIGKSIGGNLIVKGYIRKQNLFS
;
A
#
# COMPACT_ATOMS: atom_id res chain seq x y z
N MET A 1 -15.29 59.04 -1.61
CA MET A 1 -16.34 58.18 -1.04
C MET A 1 -15.81 57.60 0.27
N LYS A 2 -16.32 58.06 1.45
CA LYS A 2 -15.84 57.56 2.74
C LYS A 2 -16.54 56.23 3.05
N ILE A 3 -15.79 55.12 3.12
CA ILE A 3 -16.31 53.83 3.50
C ILE A 3 -16.74 53.92 4.98
N LYS A 4 -17.99 53.56 5.28
CA LYS A 4 -18.54 53.64 6.63
C LYS A 4 -17.90 52.55 7.53
N SER A 5 -17.66 52.86 8.81
CA SER A 5 -16.97 51.99 9.78
C SER A 5 -17.55 50.57 9.90
N TRP A 6 -18.88 50.42 9.71
CA TRP A 6 -19.52 49.08 9.70
C TRP A 6 -19.16 48.22 8.51
N GLN A 7 -18.78 48.83 7.36
CA GLN A 7 -18.32 48.09 6.17
C GLN A 7 -16.91 47.49 6.41
N TYR A 8 -16.06 48.21 7.14
CA TYR A 8 -14.77 47.66 7.58
C TYR A 8 -14.94 46.49 8.56
N ALA A 9 -15.90 46.57 9.49
CA ALA A 9 -16.17 45.48 10.46
C ALA A 9 -16.67 44.21 9.76
N LEU A 10 -17.53 44.33 8.73
CA LEU A 10 -17.98 43.18 7.92
C LEU A 10 -16.86 42.58 7.06
N PHE A 11 -15.97 43.40 6.52
CA PHE A 11 -14.84 42.92 5.73
C PHE A 11 -13.82 42.15 6.58
N ILE A 12 -13.52 42.67 7.78
CA ILE A 12 -12.62 42.00 8.75
C ILE A 12 -13.24 40.70 9.26
N SER A 13 -14.54 40.64 9.54
CA SER A 13 -15.23 39.42 9.96
C SER A 13 -15.23 38.34 8.88
N SER A 14 -15.36 38.72 7.63
CA SER A 14 -15.31 37.81 6.46
C SER A 14 -13.92 37.23 6.27
N ILE A 15 -12.86 38.04 6.43
CA ILE A 15 -11.46 37.59 6.32
C ILE A 15 -11.12 36.66 7.48
N VAL A 16 -11.54 37.00 8.71
CA VAL A 16 -11.34 36.14 9.89
C VAL A 16 -12.07 34.81 9.74
N ALA A 17 -13.32 34.83 9.25
CA ALA A 17 -14.09 33.61 8.96
C ALA A 17 -13.43 32.75 7.88
N LEU A 18 -12.90 33.38 6.82
CA LEU A 18 -12.16 32.68 5.74
C LEU A 18 -10.86 32.09 6.27
N VAL A 19 -10.10 32.82 7.07
CA VAL A 19 -8.86 32.32 7.69
C VAL A 19 -9.14 31.18 8.67
N ILE A 20 -10.23 31.26 9.45
CA ILE A 20 -10.67 30.16 10.33
C ILE A 20 -11.12 28.96 9.50
N TYR A 21 -11.86 29.17 8.42
CA TYR A 21 -12.30 28.12 7.51
C TYR A 21 -11.12 27.45 6.80
N VAL A 22 -10.16 28.22 6.27
CA VAL A 22 -8.92 27.71 5.68
C VAL A 22 -8.07 27.00 6.71
N LYS A 23 -7.88 27.56 7.92
CA LYS A 23 -7.20 26.86 9.04
C LYS A 23 -7.94 25.57 9.45
N ARG A 24 -9.28 25.59 9.56
CA ARG A 24 -10.05 24.36 9.85
C ARG A 24 -9.95 23.33 8.74
N ARG A 25 -9.88 23.74 7.45
CA ARG A 25 -9.65 22.85 6.33
C ARG A 25 -8.21 22.32 6.28
N THR A 26 -7.24 23.11 6.77
CA THR A 26 -5.82 22.70 6.88
C THR A 26 -5.56 21.86 8.13
N ILE A 27 -6.26 22.14 9.24
CA ILE A 27 -6.24 21.35 10.48
C ILE A 27 -7.11 20.07 10.34
N GLY A 28 -8.07 20.04 9.39
CA GLY A 28 -8.81 18.84 8.98
C GLY A 28 -8.02 17.87 8.10
N LYS A 29 -6.76 18.12 7.79
CA LYS A 29 -5.78 17.07 7.48
C LYS A 29 -5.44 16.41 8.80
N PHE A 30 -6.34 15.55 9.26
CA PHE A 30 -6.07 14.64 10.37
C PHE A 30 -4.69 14.02 10.13
N ALA A 31 -3.76 14.25 11.04
CA ALA A 31 -2.61 13.37 11.19
C ALA A 31 -3.19 11.98 11.43
N MET A 32 -3.28 11.16 10.36
CA MET A 32 -3.71 9.78 10.50
C MET A 32 -2.69 9.13 11.42
N ASN A 33 -3.12 8.68 12.60
CA ASN A 33 -2.24 7.90 13.45
C ASN A 33 -1.86 6.60 12.72
N ASN A 34 -0.79 5.96 13.14
CA ASN A 34 -0.30 4.75 12.49
C ASN A 34 -1.36 3.65 12.38
N ASP A 35 -2.32 3.56 13.31
CA ASP A 35 -3.37 2.54 13.31
C ASP A 35 -4.45 2.85 12.26
N ALA A 36 -4.79 4.12 12.05
CA ALA A 36 -5.70 4.53 10.99
C ALA A 36 -5.09 4.26 9.60
N ILE A 37 -3.78 4.53 9.40
CA ILE A 37 -3.04 4.21 8.18
C ILE A 37 -3.11 2.70 7.91
N ARG A 38 -2.79 1.88 8.90
CA ARG A 38 -2.81 0.42 8.79
C ARG A 38 -4.20 -0.12 8.46
N SER A 39 -5.21 0.38 9.16
CA SER A 39 -6.60 -0.01 8.94
C SER A 39 -7.07 0.34 7.52
N ALA A 40 -6.70 1.52 7.01
CA ALA A 40 -7.08 1.96 5.67
C ALA A 40 -6.47 1.05 4.60
N ILE A 41 -5.16 0.72 4.70
CA ILE A 41 -4.48 -0.19 3.77
C ILE A 41 -5.14 -1.57 3.77
N ALA A 42 -5.36 -2.15 4.97
CA ALA A 42 -5.95 -3.47 5.10
C ALA A 42 -7.37 -3.53 4.51
N LYS A 43 -8.22 -2.55 4.83
CA LYS A 43 -9.58 -2.45 4.27
C LYS A 43 -9.57 -2.34 2.76
N TYR A 44 -8.64 -1.53 2.21
CA TYR A 44 -8.53 -1.38 0.76
C TYR A 44 -8.07 -2.68 0.08
N ALA A 45 -7.16 -3.45 0.68
CA ALA A 45 -6.71 -4.72 0.13
C ALA A 45 -7.82 -5.79 0.13
N ILE A 46 -8.59 -5.90 1.23
CA ILE A 46 -9.60 -6.93 1.42
C ILE A 46 -10.71 -6.88 0.36
N GLN A 47 -11.11 -5.70 -0.10
CA GLN A 47 -12.20 -5.54 -1.07
C GLN A 47 -11.91 -6.21 -2.43
N TRP A 48 -10.64 -6.50 -2.75
CA TRP A 48 -10.23 -7.08 -4.03
C TRP A 48 -10.14 -8.60 -4.02
N VAL A 49 -10.40 -9.26 -2.89
CA VAL A 49 -10.37 -10.73 -2.79
C VAL A 49 -11.35 -11.33 -3.79
N GLY A 50 -10.88 -12.33 -4.54
CA GLY A 50 -11.65 -13.02 -5.58
C GLY A 50 -11.48 -12.45 -6.99
N ILE A 51 -10.80 -11.33 -7.18
CA ILE A 51 -10.43 -10.86 -8.52
C ILE A 51 -9.52 -11.89 -9.19
N LYS A 52 -9.86 -12.25 -10.42
CA LYS A 52 -9.09 -13.19 -11.24
C LYS A 52 -8.47 -12.50 -12.44
N GLU A 53 -7.27 -12.95 -12.79
CA GLU A 53 -6.66 -12.62 -14.07
C GLU A 53 -7.31 -13.39 -15.22
N VAL A 54 -7.04 -12.92 -16.44
CA VAL A 54 -7.38 -13.58 -17.70
C VAL A 54 -6.09 -14.01 -18.38
N GLY A 55 -5.94 -15.31 -18.63
CA GLY A 55 -4.93 -15.88 -19.50
C GLY A 55 -3.46 -15.55 -19.19
N ASN A 56 -2.87 -16.11 -18.13
CA ASN A 56 -1.44 -16.01 -17.81
C ASN A 56 -0.90 -14.57 -17.77
N ASN A 57 -1.39 -13.79 -16.81
CA ASN A 57 -1.03 -12.38 -16.63
C ASN A 57 -1.40 -11.45 -17.81
N ASN A 58 -2.38 -11.81 -18.65
CA ASN A 58 -2.74 -10.97 -19.80
C ASN A 58 -3.73 -9.84 -19.48
N GLY A 59 -4.37 -9.86 -18.33
CA GLY A 59 -5.31 -8.84 -17.92
C GLY A 59 -6.25 -9.30 -16.82
N PHE A 60 -7.29 -8.53 -16.59
CA PHE A 60 -8.31 -8.82 -15.58
C PHE A 60 -9.71 -8.60 -16.19
N ALA A 61 -10.67 -9.48 -15.85
CA ALA A 61 -12.05 -9.32 -16.30
C ALA A 61 -12.74 -8.10 -15.65
N ASN A 62 -12.26 -7.65 -14.49
CA ASN A 62 -12.74 -6.44 -13.84
C ASN A 62 -12.01 -5.22 -14.41
N ASN A 63 -12.70 -4.42 -15.22
CA ASN A 63 -12.13 -3.26 -15.91
C ASN A 63 -11.56 -2.22 -14.93
N LEU A 64 -12.24 -1.93 -13.81
CA LEU A 64 -11.75 -0.99 -12.81
C LEU A 64 -10.42 -1.46 -12.20
N PHE A 65 -10.32 -2.74 -11.85
CA PHE A 65 -9.09 -3.30 -11.33
C PHE A 65 -7.97 -3.26 -12.38
N GLN A 66 -8.29 -3.60 -13.64
CA GLN A 66 -7.38 -3.52 -14.79
C GLN A 66 -6.78 -2.10 -14.93
N ASP A 67 -7.62 -1.07 -14.90
CA ASP A 67 -7.18 0.31 -15.07
C ASP A 67 -6.30 0.77 -13.91
N MET A 68 -6.65 0.41 -12.68
CA MET A 68 -5.82 0.71 -11.51
C MET A 68 -4.47 -0.01 -11.52
N MET A 69 -4.41 -1.24 -12.02
CA MET A 69 -3.15 -1.97 -12.19
C MET A 69 -2.26 -1.32 -13.24
N LYS A 70 -2.83 -0.86 -14.37
CA LYS A 70 -2.12 -0.08 -15.38
C LYS A 70 -1.62 1.26 -14.84
N GLU A 71 -2.44 1.95 -14.03
CA GLU A 71 -2.05 3.23 -13.40
C GLU A 71 -0.80 3.11 -12.52
N VAL A 72 -0.61 1.98 -11.86
CA VAL A 72 0.60 1.71 -11.08
C VAL A 72 1.76 1.13 -11.89
N GLY A 73 1.61 1.03 -13.21
CA GLY A 73 2.66 0.65 -14.16
C GLY A 73 2.73 -0.83 -14.47
N TRP A 74 1.70 -1.62 -14.12
CA TRP A 74 1.65 -3.02 -14.54
C TRP A 74 1.39 -3.13 -16.05
N LEU A 75 2.15 -4.00 -16.71
CA LEU A 75 1.97 -4.34 -18.10
C LEU A 75 1.53 -5.80 -18.25
N SER A 76 0.77 -6.08 -19.32
CA SER A 76 0.36 -7.44 -19.68
C SER A 76 1.57 -8.37 -19.74
N THR A 77 1.40 -9.60 -19.26
CA THR A 77 2.41 -10.66 -19.12
C THR A 77 3.36 -10.54 -17.93
N GLU A 78 3.36 -9.44 -17.18
CA GLU A 78 4.18 -9.30 -15.98
C GLU A 78 3.51 -9.94 -14.75
N GLN A 79 4.30 -10.56 -13.88
CA GLN A 79 3.84 -10.99 -12.55
C GLN A 79 3.38 -9.77 -11.74
N TRP A 80 2.24 -9.89 -11.07
CA TRP A 80 1.56 -8.72 -10.53
C TRP A 80 1.38 -8.68 -9.00
N CYS A 81 2.03 -9.56 -8.26
CA CYS A 81 1.93 -9.56 -6.78
C CYS A 81 2.38 -8.23 -6.15
N MET A 82 3.52 -7.69 -6.60
CA MET A 82 4.01 -6.42 -6.06
C MET A 82 3.28 -5.21 -6.63
N TYR A 83 2.82 -5.27 -7.88
CA TYR A 83 1.95 -4.25 -8.46
C TYR A 83 0.62 -4.17 -7.71
N PHE A 84 0.03 -5.31 -7.31
CA PHE A 84 -1.16 -5.33 -6.46
C PHE A 84 -0.90 -4.62 -5.12
N ALA A 85 0.17 -4.96 -4.41
CA ALA A 85 0.50 -4.31 -3.15
C ALA A 85 0.74 -2.80 -3.32
N LYS A 86 1.43 -2.39 -4.42
CA LYS A 86 1.61 -0.99 -4.79
C LYS A 86 0.26 -0.31 -5.07
N MET A 87 -0.63 -0.94 -5.85
CA MET A 87 -1.96 -0.43 -6.18
C MET A 87 -2.80 -0.18 -4.93
N VAL A 88 -2.74 -1.07 -3.95
CA VAL A 88 -3.40 -0.88 -2.65
C VAL A 88 -2.92 0.39 -1.97
N HIS A 89 -1.60 0.60 -1.84
CA HIS A 89 -1.05 1.81 -1.22
C HIS A 89 -1.34 3.08 -2.05
N TYR A 90 -1.15 3.01 -3.35
CA TYR A 90 -1.32 4.13 -4.29
C TYR A 90 -2.74 4.71 -4.27
N ASN A 91 -3.75 3.85 -4.16
CA ASN A 91 -5.14 4.27 -4.11
C ASN A 91 -5.65 4.54 -2.69
N THR A 92 -4.98 4.02 -1.66
CA THR A 92 -5.28 4.39 -0.26
C THR A 92 -4.78 5.81 0.05
N PHE A 93 -3.66 6.26 -0.58
CA PHE A 93 -3.01 7.55 -0.30
C PHE A 93 -2.78 8.36 -1.59
N PRO A 94 -3.84 8.91 -2.20
CA PRO A 94 -3.74 9.63 -3.47
C PRO A 94 -2.84 10.88 -3.39
N GLU A 95 -2.73 11.51 -2.22
CA GLU A 95 -1.86 12.65 -1.96
C GLU A 95 -0.37 12.31 -1.93
N ASP A 96 -0.03 11.02 -1.76
CA ASP A 96 1.36 10.56 -1.59
C ASP A 96 1.88 9.74 -2.78
N ARG A 97 1.12 9.70 -3.88
CA ARG A 97 1.40 8.89 -5.07
C ARG A 97 2.80 9.09 -5.66
N VAL A 98 3.30 10.32 -5.62
CA VAL A 98 4.66 10.65 -6.10
C VAL A 98 5.72 9.90 -5.31
N ASN A 99 5.63 9.91 -3.98
CA ASN A 99 6.61 9.24 -3.12
C ASN A 99 6.43 7.71 -3.15
N ILE A 100 5.18 7.23 -3.22
CA ILE A 100 4.89 5.80 -3.40
C ILE A 100 5.58 5.28 -4.67
N ASN A 101 5.48 6.00 -5.79
CA ASN A 101 6.12 5.63 -7.06
C ASN A 101 7.66 5.63 -7.00
N LYS A 102 8.28 6.48 -6.16
CA LYS A 102 9.74 6.46 -5.96
C LYS A 102 10.22 5.17 -5.30
N VAL A 103 9.42 4.62 -4.39
CA VAL A 103 9.80 3.48 -3.55
C VAL A 103 9.26 2.15 -4.09
N LEU A 104 7.96 2.07 -4.40
CA LEU A 104 7.32 0.84 -4.83
C LEU A 104 7.28 0.72 -6.36
N ASN A 105 7.65 -0.47 -6.86
CA ASN A 105 7.57 -0.85 -8.27
C ASN A 105 7.16 -2.33 -8.41
N GLY A 106 7.17 -2.89 -9.62
CA GLY A 106 6.77 -4.29 -9.87
C GLY A 106 7.71 -5.35 -9.28
N SER A 107 8.94 -4.98 -8.89
CA SER A 107 9.90 -5.90 -8.28
C SER A 107 9.85 -5.85 -6.75
N THR A 108 9.59 -6.99 -6.13
CA THR A 108 9.59 -7.16 -4.66
C THR A 108 10.93 -6.78 -4.05
N GLN A 109 12.02 -7.25 -4.67
CA GLN A 109 13.39 -7.05 -4.16
C GLN A 109 13.84 -5.60 -4.32
N SER A 110 13.54 -4.98 -5.45
CA SER A 110 13.81 -3.57 -5.70
C SER A 110 13.03 -2.67 -4.73
N SER A 111 11.72 -2.93 -4.55
CA SER A 111 10.87 -2.17 -3.62
C SER A 111 11.38 -2.28 -2.18
N PHE A 112 11.78 -3.47 -1.74
CA PHE A 112 12.35 -3.65 -0.39
C PHE A 112 13.63 -2.85 -0.20
N ASN A 113 14.56 -2.90 -1.17
CA ASN A 113 15.81 -2.16 -1.10
C ASN A 113 15.59 -0.64 -1.15
N LYS A 114 14.64 -0.18 -1.96
CA LYS A 114 14.26 1.24 -2.00
C LYS A 114 13.62 1.70 -0.68
N ALA A 115 12.73 0.90 -0.09
CA ALA A 115 12.11 1.21 1.21
C ALA A 115 13.15 1.25 2.34
N LYS A 116 14.17 0.37 2.31
CA LYS A 116 15.30 0.37 3.26
C LYS A 116 16.10 1.67 3.21
N ASN A 117 16.21 2.27 2.03
CA ASN A 117 17.03 3.47 1.77
C ASN A 117 16.17 4.72 1.51
N ASP A 118 14.89 4.68 1.82
CA ASP A 118 13.96 5.77 1.50
C ASP A 118 14.31 7.05 2.28
N LYS A 119 14.63 8.11 1.53
CA LYS A 119 14.95 9.44 2.06
C LYS A 119 13.72 10.34 2.19
N THR A 120 12.58 9.91 1.62
CA THR A 120 11.34 10.69 1.70
C THR A 120 10.60 10.48 3.03
N GLY A 121 10.97 9.46 3.82
CA GLY A 121 10.28 9.06 5.03
C GLY A 121 8.91 8.42 4.79
N THR A 122 8.59 8.10 3.52
CA THR A 122 7.30 7.48 3.16
C THR A 122 7.22 6.03 3.60
N TYR A 123 8.34 5.32 3.53
CA TYR A 123 8.45 3.92 3.89
C TYR A 123 9.67 3.63 4.75
N SER A 124 9.59 2.54 5.49
CA SER A 124 10.74 1.91 6.15
C SER A 124 10.64 0.40 6.01
N VAL A 125 11.69 -0.33 6.39
CA VAL A 125 11.65 -1.78 6.52
C VAL A 125 11.55 -2.18 7.99
N ALA A 126 10.87 -3.32 8.25
CA ALA A 126 10.69 -3.87 9.58
C ALA A 126 10.95 -5.38 9.59
N THR A 127 11.29 -5.92 10.76
CA THR A 127 11.50 -7.35 11.00
C THR A 127 10.30 -8.02 11.66
N THR A 128 9.38 -7.22 12.23
CA THR A 128 8.15 -7.69 12.87
C THR A 128 6.94 -7.15 12.09
N PRO A 129 5.90 -7.97 11.85
CA PRO A 129 4.73 -7.56 11.08
C PRO A 129 3.84 -6.57 11.84
N GLN A 130 3.17 -5.73 11.06
CA GLN A 130 2.02 -4.96 11.50
C GLN A 130 0.96 -4.97 10.40
N VAL A 131 -0.31 -4.79 10.75
CA VAL A 131 -1.39 -4.62 9.78
C VAL A 131 -1.06 -3.45 8.86
N GLY A 132 -1.29 -3.61 7.56
CA GLY A 132 -0.96 -2.62 6.53
C GLY A 132 0.47 -2.70 5.99
N ASP A 133 1.36 -3.52 6.56
CA ASP A 133 2.68 -3.76 5.97
C ASP A 133 2.57 -4.57 4.67
N ILE A 134 3.52 -4.37 3.77
CA ILE A 134 3.74 -5.29 2.65
C ILE A 134 4.76 -6.33 3.11
N ILE A 135 4.35 -7.60 3.29
CA ILE A 135 5.27 -8.70 3.52
C ILE A 135 5.99 -9.02 2.21
N ILE A 136 7.31 -9.15 2.29
CA ILE A 136 8.17 -9.50 1.16
C ILE A 136 8.76 -10.89 1.40
N PHE A 137 8.61 -11.72 0.38
CA PHE A 137 9.26 -13.02 0.29
C PHE A 137 10.38 -12.95 -0.73
N THR A 138 11.47 -13.66 -0.48
CA THR A 138 12.54 -13.88 -1.44
C THR A 138 12.61 -15.35 -1.82
N ASN A 139 12.94 -15.66 -3.04
CA ASN A 139 13.19 -17.03 -3.44
C ASN A 139 14.59 -17.45 -2.95
N ALA A 140 14.68 -18.57 -2.25
CA ALA A 140 15.92 -19.03 -1.62
C ALA A 140 16.98 -19.47 -2.66
N SER A 141 16.54 -19.91 -3.84
CA SER A 141 17.43 -20.34 -4.94
C SER A 141 17.80 -19.20 -5.91
N ASP A 142 16.96 -18.14 -5.96
CA ASP A 142 17.16 -16.99 -6.84
C ASP A 142 16.67 -15.73 -6.10
N THR A 143 17.56 -15.08 -5.40
CA THR A 143 17.23 -13.92 -4.56
C THR A 143 16.80 -12.67 -5.35
N SER A 144 16.87 -12.68 -6.68
CA SER A 144 16.29 -11.63 -7.53
C SER A 144 14.77 -11.76 -7.64
N LYS A 145 14.23 -12.96 -7.42
CA LYS A 145 12.80 -13.29 -7.45
C LYS A 145 12.18 -13.27 -6.06
N GLY A 146 10.86 -13.16 -6.01
CA GLY A 146 10.13 -13.22 -4.76
C GLY A 146 8.64 -13.07 -4.96
N HIS A 147 7.94 -12.83 -3.85
CA HIS A 147 6.49 -12.62 -3.81
C HIS A 147 6.16 -11.54 -2.80
N ALA A 148 4.94 -11.03 -2.84
CA ALA A 148 4.48 -10.00 -1.91
C ALA A 148 2.99 -10.15 -1.57
N GLY A 149 2.63 -9.70 -0.37
CA GLY A 149 1.26 -9.60 0.09
C GLY A 149 1.07 -8.41 1.04
N VAL A 150 -0.16 -7.98 1.22
CA VAL A 150 -0.51 -6.94 2.20
C VAL A 150 -0.99 -7.63 3.47
N VAL A 151 -0.37 -7.33 4.61
CA VAL A 151 -0.73 -7.88 5.93
C VAL A 151 -2.06 -7.26 6.38
N VAL A 152 -3.06 -8.09 6.67
CA VAL A 152 -4.39 -7.66 7.14
C VAL A 152 -4.73 -8.10 8.55
N ALA A 153 -3.99 -9.08 9.09
CA ALA A 153 -4.05 -9.45 10.50
C ALA A 153 -2.70 -10.00 10.96
N VAL A 154 -2.38 -9.78 12.24
CA VAL A 154 -1.23 -10.38 12.92
C VAL A 154 -1.79 -11.31 14.00
N ASN A 155 -1.43 -12.59 13.94
CA ASN A 155 -1.98 -13.62 14.82
C ASN A 155 -1.02 -13.93 15.97
N ASN A 156 -1.56 -14.41 17.11
CA ASN A 156 -0.75 -14.76 18.29
C ASN A 156 0.04 -16.07 18.11
N ASP A 157 -0.23 -16.83 17.05
CA ASP A 157 0.43 -18.10 16.74
C ASP A 157 1.70 -17.93 15.87
N GLY A 158 2.20 -16.71 15.71
CA GLY A 158 3.37 -16.42 14.88
C GLY A 158 3.08 -16.41 13.39
N THR A 159 1.82 -16.28 13.01
CA THR A 159 1.38 -16.14 11.62
C THR A 159 0.79 -14.75 11.35
N VAL A 160 0.61 -14.44 10.08
CA VAL A 160 -0.13 -13.27 9.57
C VAL A 160 -1.15 -13.72 8.54
N ASP A 161 -2.28 -13.02 8.48
CA ASP A 161 -3.15 -13.10 7.31
C ASP A 161 -2.74 -12.02 6.32
N THR A 162 -2.64 -12.40 5.06
CA THR A 162 -2.26 -11.52 3.96
C THR A 162 -3.34 -11.51 2.87
N ILE A 163 -3.41 -10.42 2.12
CA ILE A 163 -4.08 -10.39 0.81
C ILE A 163 -3.00 -10.31 -0.24
N GLU A 164 -2.97 -11.29 -1.13
CA GLU A 164 -1.94 -11.47 -2.14
C GLU A 164 -2.55 -11.49 -3.53
N GLY A 165 -1.96 -10.73 -4.45
CA GLY A 165 -2.23 -10.84 -5.87
C GLY A 165 -1.30 -11.87 -6.54
N ASN A 166 -1.64 -12.32 -7.72
CA ASN A 166 -0.85 -13.30 -8.48
C ASN A 166 -0.58 -14.60 -7.69
N THR A 167 -1.57 -15.09 -6.96
CA THR A 167 -1.47 -16.27 -6.10
C THR A 167 -2.64 -17.23 -6.36
N SER A 168 -2.48 -18.49 -5.96
CA SER A 168 -3.55 -19.49 -5.94
C SER A 168 -3.29 -20.53 -4.86
N ASP A 169 -4.18 -21.51 -4.69
CA ASP A 169 -3.95 -22.60 -3.73
C ASP A 169 -2.86 -23.56 -4.21
N LYS A 170 -2.66 -23.65 -5.52
CA LYS A 170 -1.67 -24.53 -6.15
C LYS A 170 -0.33 -23.85 -6.41
N ASN A 171 -0.34 -22.52 -6.60
CA ASN A 171 0.86 -21.76 -6.93
C ASN A 171 0.92 -20.47 -6.11
N ILE A 172 1.94 -20.34 -5.26
CA ILE A 172 2.07 -19.24 -4.31
C ILE A 172 2.44 -17.93 -5.00
N ALA A 173 3.30 -17.99 -6.02
CA ALA A 173 3.94 -16.80 -6.59
C ALA A 173 3.63 -16.56 -8.07
N ASN A 174 2.82 -17.39 -8.68
CA ASN A 174 2.35 -17.23 -10.06
C ASN A 174 0.98 -17.91 -10.20
N GLY A 175 0.04 -17.50 -9.39
CA GLY A 175 -1.36 -17.90 -9.46
C GLY A 175 -2.20 -16.85 -10.19
N ASP A 176 -3.49 -17.08 -10.26
CA ASP A 176 -4.41 -16.36 -11.14
C ASP A 176 -5.39 -15.42 -10.41
N LEU A 177 -5.20 -15.21 -9.09
CA LEU A 177 -6.21 -14.46 -8.34
C LEU A 177 -5.63 -13.60 -7.20
N VAL A 178 -6.50 -12.71 -6.68
CA VAL A 178 -6.31 -12.05 -5.39
C VAL A 178 -6.93 -12.94 -4.31
N ALA A 179 -6.11 -13.43 -3.37
CA ALA A 179 -6.57 -14.32 -2.32
C ALA A 179 -6.10 -13.92 -0.92
N ARG A 180 -6.91 -14.30 0.08
CA ARG A 180 -6.47 -14.27 1.48
C ARG A 180 -5.64 -15.52 1.77
N LYS A 181 -4.47 -15.33 2.37
CA LYS A 181 -3.55 -16.41 2.75
C LYS A 181 -3.14 -16.26 4.21
N LYS A 182 -2.86 -17.41 4.86
CA LYS A 182 -2.21 -17.44 6.16
C LYS A 182 -0.74 -17.80 5.97
N ARG A 183 0.17 -16.97 6.49
CA ARG A 183 1.62 -17.10 6.29
C ARG A 183 2.35 -17.07 7.63
N VAL A 184 3.44 -17.83 7.75
CA VAL A 184 4.39 -17.62 8.86
C VAL A 184 5.00 -16.23 8.79
N SER A 185 5.25 -15.59 9.93
CA SER A 185 5.69 -14.19 9.99
C SER A 185 7.18 -14.01 10.27
N GLY A 186 7.88 -15.04 10.72
CA GLY A 186 9.28 -14.95 11.12
C GLY A 186 10.23 -14.82 9.93
N ILE A 187 11.20 -13.91 10.03
CA ILE A 187 12.26 -13.72 9.02
C ILE A 187 13.01 -15.04 8.80
N GLY A 188 13.29 -15.39 7.54
CA GLY A 188 13.94 -16.62 7.13
C GLY A 188 13.05 -17.87 7.16
N LYS A 189 11.82 -17.78 7.66
CA LYS A 189 10.88 -18.91 7.67
C LYS A 189 10.30 -19.14 6.28
N SER A 190 10.21 -20.43 5.90
CA SER A 190 9.66 -20.84 4.60
C SER A 190 8.13 -20.81 4.61
N ILE A 191 7.55 -20.40 3.47
CA ILE A 191 6.11 -20.49 3.19
C ILE A 191 5.78 -21.54 2.11
N GLY A 192 6.79 -22.31 1.66
CA GLY A 192 6.71 -23.23 0.53
C GLY A 192 7.16 -22.57 -0.79
N GLY A 193 7.27 -23.38 -1.86
CA GLY A 193 7.66 -22.89 -3.19
C GLY A 193 9.02 -22.18 -3.26
N ASN A 194 9.99 -22.60 -2.44
CA ASN A 194 11.29 -21.93 -2.27
C ASN A 194 11.21 -20.48 -1.77
N LEU A 195 10.08 -20.03 -1.24
CA LEU A 195 9.92 -18.69 -0.72
C LEU A 195 10.15 -18.64 0.80
N ILE A 196 10.93 -17.67 1.23
CA ILE A 196 11.21 -17.38 2.64
C ILE A 196 10.85 -15.91 2.94
N VAL A 197 10.42 -15.64 4.18
CA VAL A 197 10.11 -14.28 4.63
C VAL A 197 11.40 -13.46 4.67
N LYS A 198 11.46 -12.39 3.87
CA LYS A 198 12.58 -11.43 3.85
C LYS A 198 12.40 -10.30 4.85
N GLY A 199 11.18 -9.81 5.00
CA GLY A 199 10.83 -8.68 5.87
C GLY A 199 9.57 -7.99 5.43
N TYR A 200 9.37 -6.80 5.98
CA TYR A 200 8.16 -6.00 5.80
C TYR A 200 8.51 -4.61 5.31
N ILE A 201 7.76 -4.09 4.33
CA ILE A 201 7.79 -2.68 3.95
C ILE A 201 6.63 -2.01 4.69
N ARG A 202 6.93 -0.97 5.46
CA ARG A 202 5.98 -0.27 6.32
C ARG A 202 5.78 1.16 5.88
N LYS A 203 4.53 1.53 5.61
CA LYS A 203 4.14 2.93 5.38
C LYS A 203 4.30 3.72 6.67
N GLN A 204 4.95 4.88 6.58
CA GLN A 204 5.15 5.80 7.69
C GLN A 204 4.10 6.91 7.67
N ASN A 205 3.81 7.49 8.83
CA ASN A 205 3.03 8.69 8.93
C ASN A 205 3.90 9.89 8.54
N LEU A 206 3.49 10.62 7.50
CA LEU A 206 4.24 11.79 7.00
C LEU A 206 3.92 13.08 7.77
N PHE A 207 3.04 13.01 8.75
CA PHE A 207 2.56 14.17 9.53
C PHE A 207 2.96 14.03 11.01
N SER A 208 4.21 13.64 11.28
CA SER A 208 4.78 13.74 12.63
C SER A 208 5.33 15.13 12.88
#